data_e2400b2ae13c4d4456716adfffd10e76
#
_entry.id   e2400b2ae13c4d4456716adfffd10e76
#
_cell.length_a   1.000
_cell.length_b   1.000
_cell.length_c   1.000
_cell.angle_alpha   90.00
_cell.angle_beta   90.00
_cell.angle_gamma   90.00
#
_symmetry.space_group_name_H-M   'P 1'
#
loop_
_entity.id
_entity.type
_entity.pdbx_description
1 polymer ?
#
loop_
_entity_poly.entity_id
_entity_poly.type
_entity_poly.pdbx_seq_one_letter_code
_entity_poly.pdbx_strand_id
1 'polypeptide(L)'
;MFKRSFILIVLALALLLSACATPTPAAAPPAAPAAPANPVLRMSTTTSVNDSGLMAYLQPVFEADTGYKLEITSAGSGAAIEKGRTGDADILLVHSKAAEEEFTGEGFDEVRIPFMTNYFIVVGPEADPAGVKTAKTAAEAFKKIADASAPFITRGDKSGTNTKELAIWKAAGVDPEGQAWYTNIGAGMGQALTVASEQQAYTLSDKATFLAAKTDLALLLETADDMLNTYSVIAVGPKRFADTNAEGAKAFIDWLATDKAREMIAKFGVEQYGQALFYNMDK
;
A
#
# COMPACT_ATOMS: atom_id res chain seq x y z
N MET A 1 66.83 -33.60 -43.78
CA MET A 1 65.84 -32.67 -44.37
C MET A 1 64.37 -33.13 -44.21
N PHE A 2 64.05 -34.26 -43.59
CA PHE A 2 62.71 -34.81 -43.50
C PHE A 2 61.97 -34.47 -42.21
N LYS A 3 62.55 -33.95 -41.15
CA LYS A 3 61.92 -33.66 -39.87
C LYS A 3 61.23 -32.27 -39.77
N ARG A 4 61.54 -31.33 -40.65
CA ARG A 4 60.94 -29.97 -40.60
C ARG A 4 59.62 -29.88 -41.39
N SER A 5 59.39 -30.72 -42.38
CA SER A 5 58.14 -30.74 -43.17
C SER A 5 56.98 -31.41 -42.46
N PHE A 6 57.23 -32.35 -41.55
CA PHE A 6 56.18 -33.06 -40.79
C PHE A 6 55.54 -32.17 -39.72
N ILE A 7 56.32 -31.26 -39.11
CA ILE A 7 55.82 -30.33 -38.05
C ILE A 7 54.91 -29.24 -38.67
N LEU A 8 55.20 -28.80 -39.90
CA LEU A 8 54.37 -27.79 -40.57
C LEU A 8 53.01 -28.32 -41.04
N ILE A 9 52.89 -29.61 -41.38
CA ILE A 9 51.63 -30.24 -41.79
C ILE A 9 50.73 -30.49 -40.59
N VAL A 10 51.27 -30.83 -39.40
CA VAL A 10 50.48 -31.04 -38.19
C VAL A 10 49.96 -29.69 -37.64
N LEU A 11 50.74 -28.59 -37.79
CA LEU A 11 50.30 -27.26 -37.38
C LEU A 11 49.20 -26.68 -38.30
N ALA A 12 49.21 -27.01 -39.60
CA ALA A 12 48.18 -26.57 -40.53
C ALA A 12 46.84 -27.32 -40.36
N LEU A 13 46.89 -28.58 -39.89
CA LEU A 13 45.67 -29.36 -39.63
C LEU A 13 44.97 -28.98 -38.32
N ALA A 14 45.72 -28.43 -37.33
CA ALA A 14 45.16 -27.94 -36.07
C ALA A 14 44.41 -26.60 -36.19
N LEU A 15 44.67 -25.81 -37.21
CA LEU A 15 44.02 -24.52 -37.50
C LEU A 15 42.70 -24.62 -38.24
N LEU A 16 42.34 -25.79 -38.78
CA LEU A 16 41.11 -26.00 -39.56
C LEU A 16 39.94 -26.55 -38.72
N LEU A 17 40.16 -26.88 -37.45
CA LEU A 17 39.13 -27.38 -36.53
C LEU A 17 38.48 -26.31 -35.61
N SER A 18 38.91 -25.04 -35.72
CA SER A 18 38.39 -23.95 -34.85
C SER A 18 37.27 -23.11 -35.49
N ALA A 19 36.67 -23.50 -36.60
CA ALA A 19 35.80 -22.64 -37.39
C ALA A 19 34.33 -23.11 -37.49
N CYS A 20 33.77 -23.77 -36.45
CA CYS A 20 32.35 -24.06 -36.42
C CYS A 20 31.77 -24.00 -35.00
N ALA A 21 32.08 -22.94 -34.22
CA ALA A 21 31.22 -22.55 -33.12
C ALA A 21 30.18 -21.56 -33.67
N THR A 22 29.05 -22.06 -34.14
CA THR A 22 27.89 -21.22 -34.43
C THR A 22 27.50 -20.55 -33.12
N PRO A 23 27.45 -19.20 -33.05
CA PRO A 23 26.94 -18.55 -31.85
C PRO A 23 25.50 -19.03 -31.63
N THR A 24 25.26 -19.64 -30.47
CA THR A 24 23.91 -19.94 -30.03
C THR A 24 23.12 -18.61 -30.03
N PRO A 25 22.00 -18.50 -30.77
CA PRO A 25 21.19 -17.28 -30.70
C PRO A 25 20.84 -16.99 -29.24
N ALA A 26 21.18 -15.81 -28.77
CA ALA A 26 20.70 -15.36 -27.47
C ALA A 26 19.18 -15.50 -27.48
N ALA A 27 18.63 -16.13 -26.45
CA ALA A 27 17.18 -16.26 -26.30
C ALA A 27 16.56 -14.87 -26.42
N ALA A 28 15.62 -14.70 -27.34
CA ALA A 28 14.89 -13.44 -27.48
C ALA A 28 14.24 -13.12 -26.11
N PRO A 29 14.21 -11.84 -25.69
CA PRO A 29 13.47 -11.45 -24.50
C PRO A 29 12.03 -11.96 -24.60
N PRO A 30 11.39 -12.34 -23.49
CA PRO A 30 9.99 -12.72 -23.50
C PRO A 30 9.17 -11.64 -24.20
N ALA A 31 8.31 -12.04 -25.13
CA ALA A 31 7.40 -11.08 -25.79
C ALA A 31 6.55 -10.36 -24.71
N ALA A 32 6.41 -9.05 -24.85
CA ALA A 32 5.52 -8.29 -24.02
C ALA A 32 4.09 -8.87 -24.12
N PRO A 33 3.29 -8.85 -23.04
CA PRO A 33 1.89 -9.31 -23.08
C PRO A 33 1.13 -8.59 -24.19
N ALA A 34 0.21 -9.29 -24.85
CA ALA A 34 -0.69 -8.65 -25.80
C ALA A 34 -1.53 -7.56 -25.05
N ALA A 35 -1.65 -6.39 -25.68
CA ALA A 35 -2.42 -5.29 -25.05
C ALA A 35 -3.90 -5.73 -24.87
N PRO A 36 -4.49 -5.49 -23.68
CA PRO A 36 -5.89 -5.77 -23.41
C PRO A 36 -6.81 -4.96 -24.34
N ALA A 37 -8.01 -5.47 -24.61
CA ALA A 37 -8.99 -4.75 -25.43
C ALA A 37 -9.46 -3.44 -24.76
N ASN A 38 -9.61 -3.44 -23.43
CA ASN A 38 -9.83 -2.26 -22.60
C ASN A 38 -8.64 -2.10 -21.64
N PRO A 39 -7.60 -1.35 -22.04
CA PRO A 39 -6.34 -1.34 -21.28
C PRO A 39 -6.37 -0.47 -20.03
N VAL A 40 -7.34 0.43 -19.86
CA VAL A 40 -7.41 1.33 -18.71
C VAL A 40 -8.17 0.68 -17.58
N LEU A 41 -7.53 0.62 -16.39
CA LEU A 41 -8.12 0.17 -15.14
C LEU A 41 -8.18 1.35 -14.17
N ARG A 42 -9.40 1.81 -13.85
CA ARG A 42 -9.64 2.92 -12.91
C ARG A 42 -9.61 2.38 -11.48
N MET A 43 -8.57 2.75 -10.72
CA MET A 43 -8.46 2.41 -9.31
C MET A 43 -8.83 3.59 -8.43
N SER A 44 -9.66 3.37 -7.43
CA SER A 44 -9.83 4.29 -6.32
C SER A 44 -9.20 3.70 -5.05
N THR A 45 -8.34 4.47 -4.39
CA THR A 45 -7.62 4.04 -3.20
C THR A 45 -7.62 5.11 -2.11
N THR A 46 -6.95 4.83 -0.98
CA THR A 46 -6.87 5.77 0.13
C THR A 46 -5.61 6.64 0.06
N THR A 47 -5.67 7.82 0.67
CA THR A 47 -4.50 8.70 0.77
C THR A 47 -3.34 8.01 1.46
N SER A 48 -3.58 7.20 2.50
CA SER A 48 -2.52 6.48 3.20
C SER A 48 -1.82 5.44 2.30
N VAL A 49 -2.54 4.71 1.44
CA VAL A 49 -1.94 3.80 0.46
C VAL A 49 -1.09 4.57 -0.56
N ASN A 50 -1.60 5.69 -1.06
CA ASN A 50 -0.87 6.53 -2.01
C ASN A 50 0.37 7.16 -1.37
N ASP A 51 0.21 7.78 -0.20
CA ASP A 51 1.24 8.55 0.49
C ASP A 51 2.37 7.65 1.06
N SER A 52 2.08 6.36 1.32
CA SER A 52 3.11 5.38 1.69
C SER A 52 4.09 5.08 0.56
N GLY A 53 3.74 5.41 -0.70
CA GLY A 53 4.52 5.07 -1.88
C GLY A 53 4.31 3.64 -2.40
N LEU A 54 3.44 2.83 -1.77
CA LEU A 54 3.22 1.44 -2.18
C LEU A 54 2.75 1.34 -3.63
N MET A 55 1.78 2.19 -4.04
CA MET A 55 1.29 2.13 -5.42
C MET A 55 2.34 2.58 -6.44
N ALA A 56 3.14 3.58 -6.13
CA ALA A 56 4.26 4.00 -6.98
C ALA A 56 5.30 2.87 -7.19
N TYR A 57 5.41 1.96 -6.21
CA TYR A 57 6.29 0.79 -6.28
C TYR A 57 5.66 -0.38 -7.06
N LEU A 58 4.37 -0.65 -6.89
CA LEU A 58 3.69 -1.79 -7.50
C LEU A 58 3.23 -1.52 -8.94
N GLN A 59 2.70 -0.33 -9.21
CA GLN A 59 2.07 0.04 -10.49
C GLN A 59 2.93 -0.23 -11.71
N PRO A 60 4.23 0.20 -11.79
CA PRO A 60 5.04 -0.01 -12.99
C PRO A 60 5.22 -1.48 -13.34
N VAL A 61 5.29 -2.34 -12.30
CA VAL A 61 5.48 -3.78 -12.48
C VAL A 61 4.18 -4.45 -12.91
N PHE A 62 3.05 -4.09 -12.31
CA PHE A 62 1.74 -4.53 -12.75
C PHE A 62 1.48 -4.19 -14.23
N GLU A 63 1.72 -2.93 -14.62
CA GLU A 63 1.51 -2.46 -15.99
C GLU A 63 2.41 -3.21 -17.00
N ALA A 64 3.67 -3.47 -16.62
CA ALA A 64 4.61 -4.20 -17.46
C ALA A 64 4.23 -5.70 -17.60
N ASP A 65 3.73 -6.31 -16.54
CA ASP A 65 3.39 -7.73 -16.50
C ASP A 65 2.07 -8.04 -17.23
N THR A 66 1.13 -7.09 -17.24
CA THR A 66 -0.25 -7.35 -17.67
C THR A 66 -0.67 -6.60 -18.94
N GLY A 67 0.03 -5.50 -19.26
CA GLY A 67 -0.34 -4.60 -20.35
C GLY A 67 -1.49 -3.63 -20.01
N TYR A 68 -2.11 -3.73 -18.84
CA TYR A 68 -3.07 -2.74 -18.36
C TYR A 68 -2.36 -1.44 -17.95
N LYS A 69 -3.13 -0.34 -17.95
CA LYS A 69 -2.73 0.97 -17.44
C LYS A 69 -3.57 1.30 -16.22
N LEU A 70 -2.93 1.53 -15.09
CA LEU A 70 -3.60 1.79 -13.83
C LEU A 70 -3.76 3.31 -13.61
N GLU A 71 -4.99 3.80 -13.73
CA GLU A 71 -5.35 5.17 -13.39
C GLU A 71 -5.80 5.24 -11.93
N ILE A 72 -4.95 5.86 -11.08
CA ILE A 72 -5.16 5.87 -9.63
C ILE A 72 -5.72 7.21 -9.19
N THR A 73 -6.82 7.17 -8.45
CA THR A 73 -7.33 8.30 -7.67
C THR A 73 -7.28 7.97 -6.19
N SER A 74 -6.87 8.93 -5.34
CA SER A 74 -6.78 8.73 -3.90
C SER A 74 -7.63 9.73 -3.12
N ALA A 75 -8.32 9.25 -2.08
CA ALA A 75 -9.14 10.06 -1.19
C ALA A 75 -9.26 9.39 0.19
N GLY A 76 -10.02 9.95 1.13
CA GLY A 76 -10.42 9.22 2.34
C GLY A 76 -11.28 7.99 1.98
N SER A 77 -11.25 6.91 2.81
CA SER A 77 -11.91 5.63 2.47
C SER A 77 -13.37 5.77 2.04
N GLY A 78 -14.14 6.63 2.69
CA GLY A 78 -15.55 6.86 2.31
C GLY A 78 -15.68 7.42 0.89
N ALA A 79 -14.90 8.46 0.55
CA ALA A 79 -14.90 9.05 -0.77
C ALA A 79 -14.30 8.10 -1.84
N ALA A 80 -13.32 7.28 -1.46
CA ALA A 80 -12.76 6.26 -2.35
C ALA A 80 -13.80 5.18 -2.69
N ILE A 81 -14.56 4.71 -1.71
CA ILE A 81 -15.63 3.71 -1.89
C ILE A 81 -16.80 4.31 -2.69
N GLU A 82 -17.11 5.59 -2.49
CA GLU A 82 -18.18 6.29 -3.23
C GLU A 82 -17.92 6.28 -4.74
N LYS A 83 -16.68 6.34 -5.20
CA LYS A 83 -16.35 6.17 -6.62
C LYS A 83 -16.76 4.79 -7.17
N GLY A 84 -16.71 3.75 -6.34
CA GLY A 84 -17.27 2.44 -6.69
C GLY A 84 -18.78 2.46 -6.78
N ARG A 85 -19.47 3.23 -5.87
CA ARG A 85 -20.93 3.37 -5.91
C ARG A 85 -21.44 4.15 -7.12
N THR A 86 -20.65 5.10 -7.62
CA THR A 86 -21.00 5.91 -8.80
C THR A 86 -20.52 5.32 -10.12
N GLY A 87 -19.73 4.24 -10.11
CA GLY A 87 -19.15 3.64 -11.31
C GLY A 87 -17.90 4.38 -11.84
N ASP A 88 -17.34 5.31 -11.06
CA ASP A 88 -16.13 6.05 -11.42
C ASP A 88 -14.84 5.28 -11.14
N ALA A 89 -14.94 4.06 -10.59
CA ALA A 89 -13.83 3.14 -10.38
C ALA A 89 -14.22 1.73 -10.77
N ASP A 90 -13.27 0.97 -11.29
CA ASP A 90 -13.39 -0.44 -11.63
C ASP A 90 -12.91 -1.33 -10.48
N ILE A 91 -11.98 -0.81 -9.68
CA ILE A 91 -11.38 -1.50 -8.56
C ILE A 91 -11.09 -0.54 -7.41
N LEU A 92 -11.32 -1.02 -6.18
CA LEU A 92 -11.02 -0.28 -4.96
C LEU A 92 -9.88 -0.98 -4.20
N LEU A 93 -8.96 -0.20 -3.61
CA LEU A 93 -7.98 -0.68 -2.67
C LEU A 93 -8.09 0.17 -1.40
N VAL A 94 -8.76 -0.38 -0.38
CA VAL A 94 -9.22 0.36 0.80
C VAL A 94 -8.99 -0.44 2.08
N HIS A 95 -9.18 0.19 3.26
CA HIS A 95 -8.94 -0.42 4.56
C HIS A 95 -9.94 0.04 5.64
N SER A 96 -11.20 0.22 5.27
CA SER A 96 -12.29 0.53 6.20
C SER A 96 -13.31 -0.59 6.19
N LYS A 97 -13.07 -1.65 6.97
CA LYS A 97 -13.86 -2.89 6.97
C LYS A 97 -15.36 -2.62 7.01
N ALA A 98 -15.84 -1.74 7.89
CA ALA A 98 -17.27 -1.45 8.01
C ALA A 98 -17.85 -0.83 6.74
N ALA A 99 -17.16 0.15 6.13
CA ALA A 99 -17.60 0.77 4.89
C ALA A 99 -17.49 -0.17 3.67
N GLU A 100 -16.51 -1.08 3.69
CA GLU A 100 -16.37 -2.13 2.67
C GLU A 100 -17.50 -3.14 2.76
N GLU A 101 -17.85 -3.59 3.98
CA GLU A 101 -18.96 -4.52 4.21
C GLU A 101 -20.32 -3.89 3.88
N GLU A 102 -20.50 -2.59 4.11
CA GLU A 102 -21.67 -1.85 3.66
C GLU A 102 -21.76 -1.84 2.13
N PHE A 103 -20.68 -1.49 1.45
CA PHE A 103 -20.60 -1.47 -0.01
C PHE A 103 -20.92 -2.85 -0.62
N THR A 104 -20.37 -3.92 -0.07
CA THR A 104 -20.64 -5.28 -0.53
C THR A 104 -22.07 -5.71 -0.20
N GLY A 105 -22.60 -5.33 0.97
CA GLY A 105 -23.99 -5.58 1.36
C GLY A 105 -25.02 -4.90 0.44
N GLU A 106 -24.66 -3.79 -0.19
CA GLU A 106 -25.47 -3.10 -1.21
C GLU A 106 -25.36 -3.75 -2.60
N GLY A 107 -24.49 -4.73 -2.80
CA GLY A 107 -24.32 -5.49 -4.03
C GLY A 107 -23.63 -4.71 -5.15
N PHE A 108 -22.71 -3.81 -4.80
CA PHE A 108 -21.89 -3.07 -5.77
C PHE A 108 -20.63 -3.81 -6.18
N ASP A 109 -20.19 -4.79 -5.41
CA ASP A 109 -19.00 -5.57 -5.68
C ASP A 109 -19.26 -6.83 -6.52
N GLU A 110 -18.24 -7.28 -7.23
CA GLU A 110 -18.14 -8.65 -7.76
C GLU A 110 -17.39 -9.54 -6.77
N VAL A 111 -16.34 -9.02 -6.16
CA VAL A 111 -15.53 -9.71 -5.16
C VAL A 111 -14.81 -8.74 -4.24
N ARG A 112 -14.72 -9.08 -2.95
CA ARG A 112 -13.92 -8.39 -1.93
C ARG A 112 -12.90 -9.37 -1.34
N ILE A 113 -11.61 -9.03 -1.43
CA ILE A 113 -10.51 -9.87 -0.95
C ILE A 113 -9.61 -9.06 -0.03
N PRO A 114 -9.58 -9.35 1.30
CA PRO A 114 -8.49 -8.90 2.17
C PRO A 114 -7.19 -9.57 1.74
N PHE A 115 -6.11 -8.80 1.53
CA PHE A 115 -4.88 -9.37 0.97
C PHE A 115 -3.59 -8.96 1.67
N MET A 116 -3.58 -7.82 2.36
CA MET A 116 -2.43 -7.37 3.13
C MET A 116 -2.83 -6.63 4.39
N THR A 117 -1.88 -6.51 5.31
CA THR A 117 -2.04 -5.75 6.56
C THR A 117 -0.86 -4.80 6.77
N ASN A 118 -1.08 -3.75 7.55
CA ASN A 118 -0.04 -3.02 8.27
C ASN A 118 -0.54 -2.70 9.70
N TYR A 119 0.12 -1.79 10.40
CA TYR A 119 -0.29 -1.42 11.73
C TYR A 119 -0.58 0.08 11.82
N PHE A 120 -1.64 0.42 12.56
CA PHE A 120 -1.79 1.75 13.08
C PHE A 120 -0.78 1.98 14.21
N ILE A 121 -0.41 3.23 14.38
CA ILE A 121 0.54 3.68 15.41
C ILE A 121 0.05 5.01 16.00
N VAL A 122 0.43 5.28 17.24
CA VAL A 122 0.30 6.62 17.82
C VAL A 122 1.65 7.30 17.72
N VAL A 123 1.66 8.46 17.09
CA VAL A 123 2.85 9.30 16.95
C VAL A 123 2.63 10.64 17.67
N GLY A 124 3.71 11.29 18.05
CA GLY A 124 3.64 12.58 18.75
C GLY A 124 5.04 13.13 19.00
N PRO A 125 5.14 14.21 19.81
CA PRO A 125 6.42 14.81 20.15
C PRO A 125 7.36 13.82 20.85
N GLU A 126 8.65 13.88 20.53
CA GLU A 126 9.66 12.98 21.14
C GLU A 126 9.69 13.08 22.69
N ALA A 127 9.43 14.26 23.24
CA ALA A 127 9.35 14.51 24.68
C ALA A 127 8.19 13.79 25.38
N ASP A 128 7.16 13.37 24.62
CA ASP A 128 5.99 12.64 25.11
C ASP A 128 5.38 13.19 26.40
N PRO A 129 4.91 14.44 26.43
CA PRO A 129 4.41 15.07 27.66
C PRO A 129 3.16 14.37 28.24
N ALA A 130 2.39 13.66 27.42
CA ALA A 130 1.24 12.86 27.90
C ALA A 130 1.64 11.47 28.42
N GLY A 131 2.88 11.00 28.20
CA GLY A 131 3.37 9.70 28.65
C GLY A 131 2.78 8.51 27.87
N VAL A 132 2.51 8.69 26.58
CA VAL A 132 1.95 7.67 25.68
C VAL A 132 2.87 6.44 25.57
N LYS A 133 4.19 6.62 25.59
CA LYS A 133 5.19 5.52 25.56
C LYS A 133 4.98 4.48 26.68
N THR A 134 4.27 4.83 27.75
CA THR A 134 3.99 3.91 28.87
C THR A 134 2.66 3.18 28.75
N ALA A 135 1.84 3.52 27.75
CA ALA A 135 0.56 2.88 27.51
C ALA A 135 0.74 1.46 26.95
N LYS A 136 -0.19 0.57 27.31
CA LYS A 136 -0.20 -0.82 26.83
C LYS A 136 -1.21 -1.06 25.72
N THR A 137 -2.17 -0.14 25.57
CA THR A 137 -3.21 -0.21 24.53
C THR A 137 -3.41 1.17 23.93
N ALA A 138 -4.00 1.21 22.73
CA ALA A 138 -4.34 2.47 22.08
C ALA A 138 -5.36 3.28 22.91
N ALA A 139 -6.34 2.62 23.53
CA ALA A 139 -7.31 3.29 24.41
C ALA A 139 -6.64 3.95 25.62
N GLU A 140 -5.65 3.27 26.24
CA GLU A 140 -4.88 3.86 27.35
C GLU A 140 -4.06 5.06 26.88
N ALA A 141 -3.42 4.97 25.71
CA ALA A 141 -2.66 6.08 25.11
C ALA A 141 -3.55 7.31 24.90
N PHE A 142 -4.73 7.11 24.28
CA PHE A 142 -5.67 8.19 24.02
C PHE A 142 -6.22 8.81 25.31
N LYS A 143 -6.50 7.98 26.30
CA LYS A 143 -6.90 8.49 27.63
C LYS A 143 -5.82 9.38 28.24
N LYS A 144 -4.55 8.99 28.19
CA LYS A 144 -3.43 9.79 28.69
C LYS A 144 -3.33 11.15 27.95
N ILE A 145 -3.52 11.17 26.64
CA ILE A 145 -3.53 12.41 25.83
C ILE A 145 -4.66 13.33 26.31
N ALA A 146 -5.87 12.79 26.49
CA ALA A 146 -7.03 13.56 26.97
C ALA A 146 -6.83 14.07 28.41
N ASP A 147 -6.35 13.23 29.34
CA ASP A 147 -6.11 13.59 30.72
C ASP A 147 -5.05 14.71 30.84
N ALA A 148 -4.07 14.73 29.95
CA ALA A 148 -3.07 15.79 29.84
C ALA A 148 -3.58 17.04 29.05
N SER A 149 -4.75 16.97 28.44
CA SER A 149 -5.22 17.98 27.47
C SER A 149 -4.16 18.30 26.41
N ALA A 150 -3.40 17.28 26.00
CA ALA A 150 -2.31 17.45 25.06
C ALA A 150 -2.82 17.59 23.61
N PRO A 151 -2.24 18.45 22.77
CA PRO A 151 -2.70 18.68 21.40
C PRO A 151 -2.82 17.38 20.61
N PHE A 152 -3.96 17.16 19.97
CA PHE A 152 -4.22 16.03 19.09
C PHE A 152 -4.78 16.49 17.75
N ILE A 153 -4.19 15.99 16.67
CA ILE A 153 -4.67 16.27 15.31
C ILE A 153 -5.48 15.07 14.83
N THR A 154 -6.75 15.31 14.51
CA THR A 154 -7.60 14.35 13.81
C THR A 154 -7.74 14.70 12.35
N ARG A 155 -7.83 13.68 11.51
CA ARG A 155 -8.09 13.86 10.08
C ARG A 155 -9.48 14.43 9.82
N GLY A 156 -10.51 13.95 10.54
CA GLY A 156 -11.90 14.40 10.38
C GLY A 156 -12.52 14.19 8.99
N ASP A 157 -11.91 13.33 8.15
CA ASP A 157 -12.23 13.12 6.73
C ASP A 157 -13.03 11.84 6.47
N LYS A 158 -13.51 11.18 7.52
CA LYS A 158 -14.23 9.89 7.47
C LYS A 158 -13.42 8.76 6.81
N SER A 159 -12.09 8.86 6.83
CA SER A 159 -11.19 7.80 6.36
C SER A 159 -11.20 6.59 7.30
N GLY A 160 -10.57 5.48 6.87
CA GLY A 160 -10.36 4.32 7.72
C GLY A 160 -9.56 4.65 8.98
N THR A 161 -8.53 5.50 8.88
CA THR A 161 -7.75 5.98 10.03
C THR A 161 -8.60 6.83 10.97
N ASN A 162 -9.41 7.75 10.45
CA ASN A 162 -10.31 8.56 11.27
C ASN A 162 -11.39 7.69 11.93
N THR A 163 -11.95 6.72 11.23
CA THR A 163 -12.90 5.76 11.81
C THR A 163 -12.25 4.96 12.95
N LYS A 164 -11.02 4.49 12.76
CA LYS A 164 -10.25 3.78 13.79
C LYS A 164 -9.96 4.67 14.99
N GLU A 165 -9.55 5.90 14.77
CA GLU A 165 -9.30 6.91 15.79
C GLU A 165 -10.54 7.12 16.68
N LEU A 166 -11.70 7.37 16.07
CA LEU A 166 -12.96 7.56 16.80
C LEU A 166 -13.36 6.32 17.62
N ALA A 167 -13.10 5.13 17.09
CA ALA A 167 -13.31 3.88 17.83
C ALA A 167 -12.39 3.76 19.06
N ILE A 168 -11.14 4.22 18.96
CA ILE A 168 -10.19 4.24 20.08
C ILE A 168 -10.62 5.27 21.12
N TRP A 169 -11.03 6.48 20.74
CA TRP A 169 -11.58 7.48 21.67
C TRP A 169 -12.78 6.93 22.45
N LYS A 170 -13.71 6.27 21.73
CA LYS A 170 -14.85 5.60 22.36
C LYS A 170 -14.42 4.52 23.34
N ALA A 171 -13.43 3.69 22.99
CA ALA A 171 -12.89 2.66 23.87
C ALA A 171 -12.18 3.25 25.11
N ALA A 172 -11.56 4.42 24.97
CA ALA A 172 -10.95 5.18 26.05
C ALA A 172 -12.00 5.85 26.99
N GLY A 173 -13.28 5.84 26.61
CA GLY A 173 -14.35 6.51 27.34
C GLY A 173 -14.28 8.04 27.26
N VAL A 174 -13.71 8.58 26.20
CA VAL A 174 -13.48 10.01 25.97
C VAL A 174 -14.27 10.47 24.75
N ASP A 175 -14.97 11.59 24.87
CA ASP A 175 -15.50 12.33 23.73
C ASP A 175 -14.58 13.52 23.46
N PRO A 176 -13.79 13.49 22.37
CA PRO A 176 -12.85 14.56 22.04
C PRO A 176 -13.51 15.76 21.35
N GLU A 177 -14.75 15.60 20.85
CA GLU A 177 -15.40 16.64 20.04
C GLU A 177 -15.61 17.93 20.85
N GLY A 178 -15.25 19.07 20.27
CA GLY A 178 -15.35 20.37 20.92
C GLY A 178 -14.28 20.68 21.97
N GLN A 179 -13.36 19.75 22.25
CA GLN A 179 -12.24 20.00 23.15
C GLN A 179 -11.18 20.91 22.49
N ALA A 180 -10.65 21.87 23.24
CA ALA A 180 -9.66 22.82 22.73
C ALA A 180 -8.35 22.18 22.27
N TRP A 181 -8.02 21.00 22.78
CA TRP A 181 -6.83 20.24 22.42
C TRP A 181 -7.03 19.29 21.20
N TYR A 182 -8.27 19.16 20.69
CA TYR A 182 -8.61 18.27 19.59
C TYR A 182 -8.89 19.09 18.33
N THR A 183 -7.97 19.05 17.36
CA THR A 183 -8.06 19.87 16.15
C THR A 183 -8.38 19.00 14.94
N ASN A 184 -9.54 19.27 14.33
CA ASN A 184 -9.98 18.63 13.09
C ASN A 184 -9.46 19.43 11.89
N ILE A 185 -8.68 18.79 11.00
CA ILE A 185 -8.09 19.45 9.83
C ILE A 185 -8.79 19.12 8.50
N GLY A 186 -9.70 18.15 8.48
CA GLY A 186 -10.43 17.77 7.26
C GLY A 186 -9.53 17.27 6.12
N ALA A 187 -8.39 16.61 6.42
CA ALA A 187 -7.36 16.36 5.42
C ALA A 187 -6.80 14.93 5.45
N GLY A 188 -6.02 14.57 4.40
CA GLY A 188 -5.36 13.28 4.27
C GLY A 188 -4.23 13.05 5.29
N MET A 189 -3.72 11.79 5.34
CA MET A 189 -2.78 11.38 6.38
C MET A 189 -1.45 12.12 6.33
N GLY A 190 -0.89 12.33 5.14
CA GLY A 190 0.36 13.08 4.99
C GLY A 190 0.26 14.50 5.55
N GLN A 191 -0.84 15.20 5.26
CA GLN A 191 -1.08 16.55 5.80
C GLN A 191 -1.32 16.52 7.32
N ALA A 192 -2.04 15.51 7.83
CA ALA A 192 -2.24 15.35 9.26
C ALA A 192 -0.91 15.18 10.02
N LEU A 193 0.01 14.39 9.48
CA LEU A 193 1.35 14.22 10.02
C LEU A 193 2.18 15.52 9.99
N THR A 194 2.09 16.27 8.90
CA THR A 194 2.76 17.59 8.79
C THR A 194 2.26 18.56 9.85
N VAL A 195 0.94 18.73 9.98
CA VAL A 195 0.35 19.62 10.97
C VAL A 195 0.64 19.16 12.40
N ALA A 196 0.58 17.85 12.67
CA ALA A 196 0.93 17.30 13.97
C ALA A 196 2.42 17.58 14.32
N SER A 197 3.32 17.46 13.34
CA SER A 197 4.74 17.77 13.52
C SER A 197 4.96 19.24 13.84
N GLU A 198 4.36 20.16 13.06
CA GLU A 198 4.45 21.60 13.26
C GLU A 198 3.91 22.07 14.63
N GLN A 199 2.82 21.42 15.08
CA GLN A 199 2.17 21.76 16.35
C GLN A 199 2.69 20.93 17.53
N GLN A 200 3.64 20.01 17.33
CA GLN A 200 4.13 19.07 18.32
C GLN A 200 2.95 18.34 19.00
N ALA A 201 1.99 17.90 18.18
CA ALA A 201 0.76 17.26 18.57
C ALA A 201 0.82 15.73 18.39
N TYR A 202 -0.08 15.03 19.08
CA TYR A 202 -0.29 13.61 18.86
C TYR A 202 -1.23 13.38 17.67
N THR A 203 -1.09 12.24 17.01
CA THR A 203 -2.04 11.79 15.98
C THR A 203 -1.98 10.27 15.81
N LEU A 204 -3.04 9.69 15.24
CA LEU A 204 -3.06 8.32 14.78
C LEU A 204 -2.60 8.28 13.31
N SER A 205 -1.68 7.39 13.00
CA SER A 205 -1.25 7.13 11.62
C SER A 205 -1.16 5.63 11.36
N ASP A 206 -1.01 5.24 10.10
CA ASP A 206 -0.40 3.96 9.77
C ASP A 206 1.12 4.11 9.70
N LYS A 207 1.83 3.03 10.00
CA LYS A 207 3.28 3.04 10.11
C LYS A 207 3.98 3.38 8.78
N ALA A 208 3.44 2.91 7.66
CA ALA A 208 4.05 3.12 6.35
C ALA A 208 3.99 4.60 5.96
N THR A 209 2.84 5.25 6.10
CA THR A 209 2.69 6.68 5.81
C THR A 209 3.55 7.54 6.74
N PHE A 210 3.61 7.19 8.04
CA PHE A 210 4.45 7.91 9.01
C PHE A 210 5.93 7.91 8.59
N LEU A 211 6.48 6.74 8.27
CA LEU A 211 7.89 6.63 7.87
C LEU A 211 8.18 7.33 6.54
N ALA A 212 7.22 7.34 5.61
CA ALA A 212 7.35 8.06 4.34
C ALA A 212 7.31 9.59 4.51
N ALA A 213 6.55 10.10 5.48
CA ALA A 213 6.34 11.55 5.70
C ALA A 213 7.56 12.28 6.25
N LYS A 214 8.53 11.58 6.87
CA LYS A 214 9.80 12.17 7.40
C LYS A 214 9.55 13.40 8.29
N THR A 215 8.67 13.26 9.27
CA THR A 215 8.36 14.32 10.26
C THR A 215 9.29 14.25 11.46
N ASP A 216 9.28 15.29 12.31
CA ASP A 216 10.01 15.35 13.58
C ASP A 216 9.24 14.67 14.73
N LEU A 217 8.18 13.91 14.41
CA LEU A 217 7.44 13.14 15.40
C LEU A 217 8.13 11.80 15.70
N ALA A 218 7.91 11.31 16.92
CA ALA A 218 8.33 9.97 17.34
C ALA A 218 7.18 8.97 17.24
N LEU A 219 7.51 7.71 16.96
CA LEU A 219 6.61 6.57 17.16
C LEU A 219 6.55 6.30 18.68
N LEU A 220 5.38 6.47 19.28
CA LEU A 220 5.19 6.38 20.72
C LEU A 220 4.51 5.09 21.17
N LEU A 221 3.59 4.58 20.35
CA LEU A 221 2.88 3.31 20.61
C LEU A 221 2.63 2.56 19.30
N GLU A 222 3.00 1.29 19.32
CA GLU A 222 2.65 0.28 18.31
C GLU A 222 2.25 -1.00 19.05
N THR A 223 0.98 -1.41 18.95
CA THR A 223 0.49 -2.65 19.56
C THR A 223 -0.13 -3.55 18.50
N ALA A 224 0.12 -4.87 18.61
CA ALA A 224 -0.27 -5.81 17.56
C ALA A 224 -1.79 -6.08 17.51
N ASP A 225 -2.44 -6.23 18.67
CA ASP A 225 -3.79 -6.81 18.73
C ASP A 225 -4.90 -5.84 18.30
N ASP A 226 -4.87 -4.60 18.78
CA ASP A 226 -5.92 -3.60 18.49
C ASP A 226 -5.50 -2.57 17.42
N MET A 227 -4.28 -2.67 16.89
CA MET A 227 -3.73 -1.71 15.91
C MET A 227 -3.56 -2.30 14.50
N LEU A 228 -4.04 -3.54 14.27
CA LEU A 228 -3.97 -4.15 12.95
C LEU A 228 -4.87 -3.40 11.97
N ASN A 229 -4.32 -3.10 10.79
CA ASN A 229 -4.98 -2.42 9.70
C ASN A 229 -5.00 -3.32 8.47
N THR A 230 -6.17 -3.81 8.10
CA THR A 230 -6.35 -4.76 6.99
C THR A 230 -6.80 -4.02 5.74
N TYR A 231 -6.13 -4.28 4.64
CA TYR A 231 -6.43 -3.74 3.32
C TYR A 231 -7.15 -4.78 2.47
N SER A 232 -8.20 -4.35 1.80
CA SER A 232 -8.95 -5.16 0.84
C SER A 232 -8.85 -4.58 -0.55
N VAL A 233 -8.79 -5.47 -1.55
CA VAL A 233 -9.07 -5.15 -2.93
C VAL A 233 -10.51 -5.57 -3.24
N ILE A 234 -11.27 -4.69 -3.90
CA ILE A 234 -12.69 -4.91 -4.22
C ILE A 234 -12.90 -4.61 -5.70
N ALA A 235 -13.28 -5.60 -6.47
CA ALA A 235 -13.73 -5.39 -7.86
C ALA A 235 -15.15 -4.84 -7.86
N VAL A 236 -15.39 -3.76 -8.59
CA VAL A 236 -16.73 -3.20 -8.77
C VAL A 236 -17.53 -4.09 -9.72
N GLY A 237 -18.75 -4.41 -9.35
CA GLY A 237 -19.55 -5.38 -10.07
C GLY A 237 -20.07 -4.88 -11.41
N PRO A 238 -19.83 -5.58 -12.53
CA PRO A 238 -20.27 -5.16 -13.87
C PRO A 238 -21.80 -5.20 -14.02
N LYS A 239 -22.50 -5.86 -13.12
CA LYS A 239 -23.98 -5.88 -13.12
C LYS A 239 -24.60 -4.53 -12.80
N ARG A 240 -23.86 -3.64 -12.12
CA ARG A 240 -24.30 -2.29 -11.77
C ARG A 240 -23.94 -1.30 -12.87
N PHE A 241 -22.73 -1.43 -13.43
CA PHE A 241 -22.18 -0.49 -14.40
C PHE A 241 -21.59 -1.26 -15.59
N ALA A 242 -22.23 -1.15 -16.74
CA ALA A 242 -21.87 -1.91 -17.94
C ALA A 242 -20.49 -1.54 -18.51
N ASP A 243 -19.96 -0.36 -18.15
CA ASP A 243 -18.65 0.15 -18.57
C ASP A 243 -17.51 -0.20 -17.59
N THR A 244 -17.81 -0.95 -16.52
CA THR A 244 -16.80 -1.43 -15.59
C THR A 244 -15.81 -2.36 -16.28
N ASN A 245 -14.50 -2.10 -16.12
CA ASN A 245 -13.44 -2.95 -16.62
C ASN A 245 -13.22 -4.18 -15.71
N ALA A 246 -14.17 -5.12 -15.74
CA ALA A 246 -14.16 -6.32 -14.90
C ALA A 246 -12.95 -7.23 -15.20
N GLU A 247 -12.51 -7.31 -16.48
CA GLU A 247 -11.33 -8.08 -16.88
C GLU A 247 -10.04 -7.45 -16.31
N GLY A 248 -9.92 -6.13 -16.34
CA GLY A 248 -8.81 -5.41 -15.74
C GLY A 248 -8.79 -5.55 -14.22
N ALA A 249 -9.94 -5.45 -13.56
CA ALA A 249 -10.06 -5.66 -12.11
C ALA A 249 -9.64 -7.08 -11.72
N LYS A 250 -10.10 -8.09 -12.47
CA LYS A 250 -9.66 -9.48 -12.27
C LYS A 250 -8.15 -9.65 -12.49
N ALA A 251 -7.60 -9.06 -13.53
CA ALA A 251 -6.17 -9.15 -13.82
C ALA A 251 -5.33 -8.54 -12.68
N PHE A 252 -5.77 -7.43 -12.07
CA PHE A 252 -5.09 -6.84 -10.92
C PHE A 252 -5.16 -7.75 -9.69
N ILE A 253 -6.31 -8.34 -9.40
CA ILE A 253 -6.49 -9.29 -8.29
C ILE A 253 -5.61 -10.53 -8.49
N ASP A 254 -5.63 -11.11 -9.69
CA ASP A 254 -4.81 -12.28 -10.01
C ASP A 254 -3.31 -11.96 -9.91
N TRP A 255 -2.91 -10.77 -10.36
CA TRP A 255 -1.52 -10.31 -10.25
C TRP A 255 -1.09 -10.14 -8.79
N LEU A 256 -1.93 -9.56 -7.92
CA LEU A 256 -1.65 -9.46 -6.48
C LEU A 256 -1.46 -10.83 -5.82
N ALA A 257 -2.09 -11.88 -6.34
CA ALA A 257 -1.97 -13.25 -5.84
C ALA A 257 -0.70 -13.98 -6.32
N THR A 258 0.08 -13.39 -7.27
CA THR A 258 1.33 -13.98 -7.74
C THR A 258 2.42 -13.91 -6.68
N ASP A 259 3.36 -14.87 -6.71
CA ASP A 259 4.53 -14.86 -5.82
C ASP A 259 5.34 -13.57 -5.97
N LYS A 260 5.46 -13.05 -7.20
CA LYS A 260 6.16 -11.79 -7.50
C LYS A 260 5.56 -10.61 -6.76
N ALA A 261 4.25 -10.38 -6.87
CA ALA A 261 3.59 -9.26 -6.21
C ALA A 261 3.62 -9.41 -4.67
N ARG A 262 3.42 -10.63 -4.17
CA ARG A 262 3.51 -10.95 -2.74
C ARG A 262 4.92 -10.69 -2.18
N GLU A 263 5.96 -11.08 -2.92
CA GLU A 263 7.34 -10.79 -2.55
C GLU A 263 7.63 -9.28 -2.55
N MET A 264 7.12 -8.56 -3.54
CA MET A 264 7.23 -7.09 -3.60
C MET A 264 6.59 -6.44 -2.38
N ILE A 265 5.36 -6.83 -2.00
CA ILE A 265 4.66 -6.32 -0.81
C ILE A 265 5.48 -6.63 0.46
N ALA A 266 5.95 -7.86 0.62
CA ALA A 266 6.73 -8.28 1.79
C ALA A 266 8.09 -7.59 1.91
N LYS A 267 8.67 -7.14 0.79
CA LYS A 267 9.96 -6.41 0.77
C LYS A 267 9.81 -4.90 0.77
N PHE A 268 8.58 -4.38 0.59
CA PHE A 268 8.38 -2.94 0.57
C PHE A 268 8.78 -2.29 1.90
N GLY A 269 9.68 -1.33 1.82
CA GLY A 269 10.26 -0.62 2.96
C GLY A 269 11.51 -1.25 3.57
N VAL A 270 11.83 -2.52 3.29
CA VAL A 270 12.99 -3.21 3.91
C VAL A 270 14.31 -2.51 3.59
N GLU A 271 14.53 -2.13 2.34
CA GLU A 271 15.76 -1.43 1.94
C GLU A 271 15.85 -0.03 2.57
N GLN A 272 14.73 0.70 2.61
CA GLN A 272 14.71 2.10 3.03
C GLN A 272 14.62 2.26 4.56
N TYR A 273 13.90 1.37 5.26
CA TYR A 273 13.57 1.49 6.68
C TYR A 273 14.05 0.31 7.52
N GLY A 274 14.74 -0.67 6.92
CA GLY A 274 15.22 -1.88 7.62
C GLY A 274 14.12 -2.86 8.04
N GLN A 275 12.86 -2.63 7.61
CA GLN A 275 11.71 -3.45 7.97
C GLN A 275 10.63 -3.41 6.88
N ALA A 276 9.85 -4.49 6.77
CA ALA A 276 8.65 -4.50 5.92
C ALA A 276 7.59 -3.53 6.46
N LEU A 277 6.91 -2.83 5.57
CA LEU A 277 5.84 -1.90 5.93
C LEU A 277 4.44 -2.48 5.72
N PHE A 278 4.34 -3.53 4.92
CA PHE A 278 3.11 -4.30 4.70
C PHE A 278 3.39 -5.79 4.81
N TYR A 279 2.39 -6.55 5.18
CA TYR A 279 2.47 -7.99 5.40
C TYR A 279 1.37 -8.67 4.60
N ASN A 280 1.73 -9.69 3.83
CA ASN A 280 0.72 -10.47 3.12
C ASN A 280 -0.17 -11.22 4.11
N MET A 281 -1.45 -11.32 3.81
CA MET A 281 -2.35 -12.25 4.49
C MET A 281 -2.21 -13.63 3.90
N ASP A 282 -2.32 -14.67 4.73
CA ASP A 282 -2.44 -16.04 4.26
C ASP A 282 -3.73 -16.22 3.46
N LYS A 283 -3.67 -17.12 2.46
CA LYS A 283 -4.81 -17.42 1.56
C LYS A 283 -5.89 -18.19 2.29
#